data_091c2a09f96258507a87d850c3f4b1d7
#
_entry.id   091c2a09f96258507a87d850c3f4b1d7
#
_cell.length_a   1.000
_cell.length_b   1.000
_cell.length_c   1.000
_cell.angle_alpha   90.00
_cell.angle_beta   90.00
_cell.angle_gamma   90.00
#
_symmetry.space_group_name_H-M   'P 1'
#
loop_
_entity.id
_entity.type
_entity.pdbx_description
1 polymer ?
#
loop_
_entity_poly.entity_id
_entity_poly.type
_entity_poly.pdbx_seq_one_letter_code
_entity_poly.pdbx_strand_id
1 'polypeptide(L)'
;MDQDRSDNTALRRGLRIALRGRRDPLPVAGRRSRTSGGIXDLHTRKVLDLTIRLAEVMLSSGSGTADVVATAQDVAQAYQLTDCVVDITVTTIIVSALATTDTPPVTIMRSVRTRSTDYSRLAELDRLVQRITSGGVAVDQAHEAMDELTERPHPYPRWLATAGAAGFALGVAMLLGGTWLTCVLAAVTSGVIDRLGRLLNRIGTPLFFQRVFGAGIATLVAVAAYLIAGQDPTALVATGIVVLLSGMTLVGSMQDAVTGYMLTALARLGDALFLTAGIVVGILISLRGVTNAGIQIELHVDATTTLATPGMPLPILVAVSGAALSGVCLTIASYAPLRSVATAGLSAGLAELVLIGLGAAGFGRVVATWTAAIGVGFLATLISIRRQAPALVTATAGIMPMLPGLAVFRAVFAFAVNDTPDGGLTQLLEAAATALALGSGVVLGEFLASPLRYGAGRIGDLFRIEGPPGLRRAVGRVVRLQPAKSQQPTGTGGQRWRXVALEPTTADDVDAGYRGDWPATCTSATEVR
;
A
#
# COMPACT_ATOMS: atom_id res chain seq x y z
N MET A 1 3.03 39.63 39.59
CA MET A 1 2.65 39.44 38.18
C MET A 1 3.45 38.32 37.46
N ASP A 2 4.51 37.79 38.08
CA ASP A 2 5.32 36.72 37.48
C ASP A 2 4.90 35.28 37.87
N GLN A 3 4.17 35.13 38.96
CA GLN A 3 3.73 33.81 39.42
C GLN A 3 2.58 33.23 38.55
N ASP A 4 1.76 34.10 37.96
CA ASP A 4 0.63 33.71 37.11
C ASP A 4 1.07 33.27 35.70
N ARG A 5 2.28 33.64 35.25
CA ARG A 5 2.86 33.20 33.98
C ARG A 5 3.51 31.81 34.07
N SER A 6 4.01 31.42 35.24
CA SER A 6 4.63 30.10 35.43
C SER A 6 3.58 29.00 35.51
N ASP A 7 2.43 29.25 36.14
CA ASP A 7 1.35 28.27 36.28
C ASP A 7 0.66 27.98 34.94
N ASN A 8 0.50 29.00 34.09
CA ASN A 8 -0.10 28.83 32.77
C ASN A 8 0.81 28.01 31.82
N THR A 9 2.12 28.10 31.97
CA THR A 9 3.09 27.30 31.19
C THR A 9 3.11 25.84 31.67
N ALA A 10 2.98 25.60 32.95
CA ALA A 10 2.92 24.23 33.50
C ALA A 10 1.61 23.54 33.11
N LEU A 11 0.48 24.27 33.17
CA LEU A 11 -0.84 23.75 32.76
C LEU A 11 -0.87 23.42 31.25
N ARG A 12 -0.30 24.28 30.41
CA ARG A 12 -0.20 24.03 28.94
C ARG A 12 0.74 22.88 28.62
N ARG A 13 1.77 22.66 29.44
CA ARG A 13 2.68 21.52 29.29
C ARG A 13 1.99 20.21 29.73
N GLY A 14 1.26 20.24 30.85
CA GLY A 14 0.47 19.11 31.33
C GLY A 14 -0.63 18.71 30.32
N LEU A 15 -1.35 19.70 29.77
CA LEU A 15 -2.39 19.46 28.77
C LEU A 15 -1.83 18.90 27.46
N ARG A 16 -0.64 19.35 27.05
CA ARG A 16 0.03 18.79 25.85
C ARG A 16 0.48 17.34 26.04
N ILE A 17 0.89 16.99 27.25
CA ILE A 17 1.27 15.60 27.58
C ILE A 17 0.03 14.71 27.64
N ALA A 18 -1.06 15.20 28.23
CA ALA A 18 -2.34 14.48 28.31
C ALA A 18 -2.98 14.28 26.91
N LEU A 19 -2.88 15.28 26.03
CA LEU A 19 -3.46 15.21 24.69
C LEU A 19 -2.60 14.43 23.69
N ARG A 20 -1.32 14.21 23.98
CA ARG A 20 -0.43 13.47 23.08
C ARG A 20 -0.54 11.96 23.21
N GLY A 21 -1.34 11.45 24.15
CA GLY A 21 -1.65 10.01 24.23
C GLY A 21 -0.41 9.10 24.16
N ARG A 22 0.75 9.60 24.63
CA ARG A 22 1.97 8.79 24.68
C ARG A 22 1.83 7.82 25.84
N ARG A 23 1.10 6.76 25.60
CA ARG A 23 1.25 5.57 26.43
C ARG A 23 2.61 4.99 26.05
N ASP A 24 3.62 5.33 26.82
CA ASP A 24 4.83 4.54 26.80
C ASP A 24 4.40 3.08 26.98
N PRO A 25 4.86 2.15 26.15
CA PRO A 25 4.53 0.75 26.36
C PRO A 25 4.94 0.40 27.80
N LEU A 26 3.98 -0.07 28.58
CA LEU A 26 4.27 -0.57 29.91
C LEU A 26 5.45 -1.51 29.81
N PRO A 27 6.51 -1.35 30.61
CA PRO A 27 7.59 -2.30 30.62
C PRO A 27 6.99 -3.67 30.96
N VAL A 28 6.94 -4.56 29.99
CA VAL A 28 6.60 -5.94 30.25
C VAL A 28 7.67 -6.43 31.20
N ALA A 29 7.31 -6.63 32.47
CA ALA A 29 8.18 -7.21 33.47
C ALA A 29 8.44 -8.67 33.05
N GLY A 30 9.31 -8.83 32.09
CA GLY A 30 9.84 -10.13 31.71
C GLY A 30 10.60 -10.68 32.91
N ARG A 31 10.08 -11.74 33.48
CA ARG A 31 10.79 -12.55 34.46
C ARG A 31 12.14 -12.88 33.83
N ARG A 32 13.21 -12.27 34.34
CA ARG A 32 14.58 -12.57 33.90
C ARG A 32 14.89 -14.00 34.26
N SER A 33 14.61 -14.91 33.34
CA SER A 33 15.23 -16.24 33.38
C SER A 33 16.72 -16.05 33.04
N ARG A 34 17.54 -16.09 34.07
CA ARG A 34 18.99 -16.17 33.92
C ARG A 34 19.34 -17.58 33.44
N THR A 35 19.21 -17.81 32.17
CA THR A 35 19.83 -18.94 31.51
C THR A 35 20.83 -18.44 30.48
N SER A 36 21.97 -19.05 30.48
CA SER A 36 23.21 -18.69 29.80
C SER A 36 23.14 -18.88 28.28
N GLY A 37 22.28 -18.12 27.60
CA GLY A 37 22.27 -18.02 26.14
C GLY A 37 22.77 -16.65 25.70
N GLY A 38 23.96 -16.23 26.18
CA GLY A 38 24.39 -14.85 26.22
C GLY A 38 24.30 -14.02 24.95
N ILE A 39 25.19 -14.28 24.03
CA ILE A 39 25.41 -13.40 22.87
C ILE A 39 24.45 -13.69 21.69
N UNK A 40 24.06 -14.69 21.50
CA UNK A 40 23.26 -15.01 20.52
C UNK A 40 21.94 -14.58 20.69
N ASP A 41 21.49 -14.80 21.77
CA ASP A 41 20.13 -14.32 22.07
C ASP A 41 20.03 -12.80 21.95
N LEU A 42 21.02 -12.06 22.38
CA LEU A 42 21.06 -10.60 22.25
C LEU A 42 21.13 -10.16 20.79
N HIS A 43 21.93 -10.82 19.97
CA HIS A 43 22.03 -10.55 18.52
C HIS A 43 20.68 -10.83 17.84
N THR A 44 20.08 -12.00 18.13
CA THR A 44 18.76 -12.37 17.60
C THR A 44 17.71 -11.32 17.95
N ARG A 45 17.66 -10.88 19.21
CA ARG A 45 16.70 -9.84 19.66
C ARG A 45 16.90 -8.51 18.93
N LYS A 46 18.15 -8.07 18.74
CA LYS A 46 18.49 -6.86 18.00
C LYS A 46 18.01 -6.96 16.55
N VAL A 47 18.33 -8.06 15.88
CA VAL A 47 17.90 -8.27 14.48
C VAL A 47 16.38 -8.31 14.38
N LEU A 48 15.67 -9.01 15.28
CA LEU A 48 14.21 -9.06 15.29
C LEU A 48 13.58 -7.69 15.54
N ASP A 49 14.15 -6.88 16.46
CA ASP A 49 13.65 -5.51 16.71
C ASP A 49 13.84 -4.63 15.48
N LEU A 50 15.00 -4.71 14.82
CA LEU A 50 15.25 -3.98 13.57
C LEU A 50 14.25 -4.41 12.48
N THR A 51 14.06 -5.71 12.30
CA THR A 51 13.17 -6.31 11.30
C THR A 51 11.71 -5.85 11.50
N ILE A 52 11.22 -5.88 12.73
CA ILE A 52 9.83 -5.50 13.03
C ILE A 52 9.62 -3.97 12.90
N ARG A 53 10.62 -3.15 13.26
CA ARG A 53 10.57 -1.70 13.08
C ARG A 53 10.54 -1.31 11.59
N LEU A 54 11.34 -1.99 10.79
CA LEU A 54 11.37 -1.83 9.34
C LEU A 54 10.00 -2.21 8.73
N ALA A 55 9.47 -3.38 9.10
CA ALA A 55 8.15 -3.84 8.65
C ALA A 55 7.04 -2.86 9.06
N GLU A 56 7.12 -2.27 10.27
CA GLU A 56 6.19 -1.25 10.77
C GLU A 56 6.17 -0.01 9.87
N VAL A 57 7.35 0.52 9.50
CA VAL A 57 7.44 1.70 8.61
C VAL A 57 6.89 1.38 7.22
N MET A 58 7.21 0.24 6.64
CA MET A 58 6.70 -0.19 5.33
C MET A 58 5.16 -0.31 5.36
N LEU A 59 4.63 -1.05 6.33
CA LEU A 59 3.18 -1.31 6.45
C LEU A 59 2.40 0.00 6.70
N SER A 60 2.93 0.88 7.55
CA SER A 60 2.32 2.19 7.83
C SER A 60 2.34 3.10 6.59
N SER A 61 3.34 2.96 5.71
CA SER A 61 3.45 3.72 4.46
C SER A 61 2.56 3.17 3.34
N GLY A 62 1.90 2.03 3.56
CA GLY A 62 0.94 1.46 2.62
C GLY A 62 1.51 0.41 1.67
N SER A 63 2.71 -0.11 1.94
CA SER A 63 3.29 -1.22 1.17
C SER A 63 2.38 -2.46 1.23
N GLY A 64 2.39 -3.26 0.17
CA GLY A 64 1.71 -4.54 0.12
C GLY A 64 2.25 -5.50 1.19
N THR A 65 1.39 -6.32 1.75
CA THR A 65 1.76 -7.25 2.83
C THR A 65 2.85 -8.23 2.38
N ALA A 66 2.75 -8.74 1.15
CA ALA A 66 3.76 -9.64 0.57
C ALA A 66 5.15 -8.98 0.52
N ASP A 67 5.23 -7.72 0.10
CA ASP A 67 6.49 -6.98 0.00
C ASP A 67 7.11 -6.74 1.38
N VAL A 68 6.28 -6.43 2.37
CA VAL A 68 6.74 -6.22 3.75
C VAL A 68 7.33 -7.52 4.32
N VAL A 69 6.62 -8.64 4.15
CA VAL A 69 7.07 -9.96 4.61
C VAL A 69 8.38 -10.35 3.92
N ALA A 70 8.44 -10.24 2.60
CA ALA A 70 9.65 -10.59 1.82
C ALA A 70 10.85 -9.73 2.25
N THR A 71 10.68 -8.41 2.35
CA THR A 71 11.76 -7.49 2.75
C THR A 71 12.23 -7.78 4.18
N ALA A 72 11.31 -8.03 5.10
CA ALA A 72 11.62 -8.35 6.48
C ALA A 72 12.42 -9.66 6.58
N GLN A 73 12.04 -10.68 5.79
CA GLN A 73 12.77 -11.95 5.71
C GLN A 73 14.17 -11.76 5.11
N ASP A 74 14.31 -10.95 4.05
CA ASP A 74 15.61 -10.64 3.42
C ASP A 74 16.55 -9.96 4.42
N VAL A 75 16.05 -9.03 5.22
CA VAL A 75 16.84 -8.35 6.27
C VAL A 75 17.27 -9.34 7.36
N ALA A 76 16.36 -10.18 7.85
CA ALA A 76 16.69 -11.22 8.85
C ALA A 76 17.75 -12.18 8.31
N GLN A 77 17.60 -12.60 7.05
CA GLN A 77 18.55 -13.50 6.37
C GLN A 77 19.93 -12.84 6.17
N ALA A 78 19.98 -11.54 5.87
CA ALA A 78 21.23 -10.79 5.72
C ALA A 78 22.06 -10.81 7.02
N TYR A 79 21.39 -10.85 8.17
CA TYR A 79 22.01 -10.97 9.50
C TYR A 79 22.06 -12.43 10.00
N GLN A 80 21.97 -13.40 9.08
CA GLN A 80 22.13 -14.85 9.34
C GLN A 80 21.03 -15.50 10.20
N LEU A 81 19.86 -14.86 10.33
CA LEU A 81 18.69 -15.49 10.93
C LEU A 81 17.88 -16.22 9.84
N THR A 82 18.31 -17.43 9.51
CA THR A 82 17.71 -18.23 8.43
C THR A 82 16.33 -18.81 8.79
N ASP A 83 16.06 -19.03 10.07
CA ASP A 83 14.81 -19.59 10.57
C ASP A 83 13.91 -18.47 11.15
N CYS A 84 13.77 -17.37 10.40
CA CYS A 84 12.92 -16.25 10.76
C CYS A 84 11.58 -16.35 10.03
N VAL A 85 10.49 -16.35 10.79
CA VAL A 85 9.11 -16.33 10.29
C VAL A 85 8.56 -14.93 10.52
N VAL A 86 8.05 -14.33 9.47
CA VAL A 86 7.36 -13.03 9.51
C VAL A 86 5.91 -13.27 9.09
N ASP A 87 4.97 -12.88 9.91
CA ASP A 87 3.53 -12.94 9.59
C ASP A 87 2.87 -11.60 9.85
N ILE A 88 1.96 -11.22 8.99
CA ILE A 88 1.20 -9.97 9.09
C ILE A 88 -0.29 -10.27 8.97
N THR A 89 -1.00 -9.97 10.03
CA THR A 89 -2.45 -10.14 10.10
C THR A 89 -3.10 -8.78 10.36
N VAL A 90 -3.69 -8.19 9.33
CA VAL A 90 -4.38 -6.90 9.36
C VAL A 90 -3.43 -5.75 9.74
N THR A 91 -3.32 -5.46 11.04
CA THR A 91 -2.46 -4.39 11.59
C THR A 91 -1.37 -4.94 12.50
N THR A 92 -1.32 -6.25 12.70
CA THR A 92 -0.38 -6.89 13.63
C THR A 92 0.74 -7.55 12.83
N ILE A 93 1.98 -7.21 13.19
CA ILE A 93 3.20 -7.82 12.65
C ILE A 93 3.75 -8.73 13.74
N ILE A 94 4.03 -9.96 13.39
CA ILE A 94 4.66 -10.97 14.26
C ILE A 94 5.94 -11.39 13.56
N VAL A 95 7.05 -11.29 14.29
CA VAL A 95 8.36 -11.76 13.82
C VAL A 95 8.89 -12.74 14.86
N SER A 96 9.21 -13.95 14.43
CA SER A 96 9.69 -15.02 15.29
C SER A 96 10.93 -15.68 14.69
N ALA A 97 11.95 -15.93 15.49
CA ALA A 97 13.14 -16.63 15.03
C ALA A 97 13.71 -17.55 16.12
N LEU A 98 14.34 -18.62 15.66
CA LEU A 98 15.13 -19.53 16.50
C LEU A 98 16.60 -19.09 16.47
N ALA A 99 17.17 -18.82 17.64
CA ALA A 99 18.60 -18.53 17.74
C ALA A 99 19.44 -19.81 17.50
N THR A 100 18.98 -20.91 18.07
CA THR A 100 19.54 -22.27 17.90
C THR A 100 18.43 -23.31 18.07
N THR A 101 18.64 -24.52 17.60
CA THR A 101 17.66 -25.61 17.73
C THR A 101 17.29 -25.95 19.19
N ASP A 102 18.17 -25.64 20.13
CA ASP A 102 18.00 -25.98 21.55
C ASP A 102 17.41 -24.83 22.38
N THR A 103 17.19 -23.65 21.79
CA THR A 103 16.61 -22.50 22.50
C THR A 103 15.16 -22.27 22.06
N PRO A 104 14.28 -21.79 22.97
CA PRO A 104 12.93 -21.43 22.59
C PRO A 104 12.92 -20.28 21.60
N PRO A 105 11.94 -20.22 20.68
CA PRO A 105 11.87 -19.12 19.71
C PRO A 105 11.66 -17.78 20.40
N VAL A 106 12.37 -16.77 19.91
CA VAL A 106 12.15 -15.38 20.32
C VAL A 106 11.09 -14.77 19.38
N THR A 107 9.98 -14.36 19.94
CA THR A 107 8.88 -13.75 19.17
C THR A 107 8.65 -12.32 19.63
N ILE A 108 8.58 -11.40 18.67
CA ILE A 108 8.23 -9.99 18.90
C ILE A 108 6.98 -9.69 18.09
N MET A 109 6.07 -8.91 18.69
CA MET A 109 4.81 -8.51 18.05
C MET A 109 4.63 -6.99 18.18
N ARG A 110 4.19 -6.35 17.10
CA ARG A 110 3.81 -4.93 17.08
C ARG A 110 2.49 -4.73 16.33
N SER A 111 1.72 -3.72 16.75
CA SER A 111 0.48 -3.34 16.08
C SER A 111 0.64 -1.95 15.44
N VAL A 112 0.41 -1.88 14.14
CA VAL A 112 0.49 -0.66 13.32
C VAL A 112 -0.90 -0.03 13.26
N ARG A 113 -1.15 1.01 14.05
CA ARG A 113 -2.45 1.68 14.13
C ARG A 113 -2.55 2.95 13.29
N THR A 114 -1.41 3.50 12.90
CA THR A 114 -1.37 4.76 12.14
C THR A 114 -0.82 4.52 10.74
N ARG A 115 -1.48 5.08 9.76
CA ARG A 115 -0.98 5.12 8.37
C ARG A 115 -0.38 6.48 8.09
N SER A 116 0.75 6.51 7.43
CA SER A 116 1.47 7.71 7.04
C SER A 116 1.82 7.63 5.55
N THR A 117 1.41 8.61 4.78
CA THR A 117 1.75 8.69 3.36
C THR A 117 3.07 9.45 3.17
N ASP A 118 4.11 9.06 3.94
CA ASP A 118 5.44 9.69 3.84
C ASP A 118 6.36 8.79 2.99
N TYR A 119 6.34 9.02 1.70
CA TYR A 119 7.15 8.25 0.75
C TYR A 119 8.65 8.63 0.77
N SER A 120 9.03 9.73 1.42
CA SER A 120 10.45 10.03 1.63
C SER A 120 11.09 9.02 2.60
N ARG A 121 10.38 8.72 3.69
CA ARG A 121 10.82 7.70 4.66
C ARG A 121 10.89 6.32 4.01
N LEU A 122 9.89 5.97 3.21
CA LEU A 122 9.91 4.69 2.47
C LEU A 122 11.10 4.59 1.53
N ALA A 123 11.45 5.69 0.82
CA ALA A 123 12.60 5.73 -0.09
C ALA A 123 13.95 5.60 0.64
N GLU A 124 14.06 6.19 1.81
CA GLU A 124 15.27 6.06 2.65
C GLU A 124 15.38 4.67 3.25
N LEU A 125 14.24 4.11 3.68
CA LEU A 125 14.16 2.73 4.18
C LEU A 125 14.60 1.72 3.12
N ASP A 126 14.13 1.87 1.88
CA ASP A 126 14.52 1.02 0.76
C ASP A 126 16.03 1.03 0.52
N ARG A 127 16.67 2.21 0.60
CA ARG A 127 18.13 2.33 0.52
C ARG A 127 18.83 1.66 1.71
N LEU A 128 18.29 1.77 2.91
CA LEU A 128 18.83 1.10 4.11
C LEU A 128 18.77 -0.41 3.93
N VAL A 129 17.63 -0.94 3.47
CA VAL A 129 17.45 -2.37 3.17
C VAL A 129 18.47 -2.84 2.13
N GLN A 130 18.66 -2.09 1.05
CA GLN A 130 19.65 -2.43 0.01
C GLN A 130 21.07 -2.49 0.57
N ARG A 131 21.46 -1.55 1.45
CA ARG A 131 22.76 -1.57 2.12
C ARG A 131 22.92 -2.77 3.07
N ILE A 132 21.88 -3.12 3.81
CA ILE A 132 21.85 -4.28 4.71
C ILE A 132 22.00 -5.57 3.89
N THR A 133 21.18 -5.74 2.85
CA THR A 133 21.18 -6.97 2.03
C THR A 133 22.47 -7.14 1.22
N SER A 134 23.18 -6.05 0.92
CA SER A 134 24.53 -6.12 0.31
C SER A 134 25.64 -6.44 1.33
N GLY A 135 25.32 -6.56 2.62
CA GLY A 135 26.27 -6.90 3.68
C GLY A 135 27.13 -5.72 4.17
N GLY A 136 26.74 -4.50 3.84
CA GLY A 136 27.56 -3.31 4.14
C GLY A 136 27.29 -2.61 5.47
N VAL A 137 26.37 -3.13 6.32
CA VAL A 137 25.94 -2.41 7.53
C VAL A 137 25.84 -3.38 8.71
N ALA A 138 26.50 -3.06 9.82
CA ALA A 138 26.37 -3.79 11.08
C ALA A 138 24.99 -3.51 11.72
N VAL A 139 24.47 -4.44 12.53
CA VAL A 139 23.14 -4.36 13.16
C VAL A 139 22.97 -3.06 13.97
N ASP A 140 23.97 -2.66 14.74
CA ASP A 140 23.90 -1.46 15.57
C ASP A 140 23.85 -0.18 14.71
N GLN A 141 24.63 -0.13 13.62
CA GLN A 141 24.58 0.97 12.64
C GLN A 141 23.23 1.03 11.93
N ALA A 142 22.61 -0.13 11.65
CA ALA A 142 21.27 -0.18 11.05
C ALA A 142 20.20 0.37 12.02
N HIS A 143 20.34 0.10 13.33
CA HIS A 143 19.47 0.69 14.36
C HIS A 143 19.60 2.22 14.41
N GLU A 144 20.84 2.74 14.43
CA GLU A 144 21.10 4.18 14.41
C GLU A 144 20.49 4.83 13.16
N ALA A 145 20.68 4.23 11.98
CA ALA A 145 20.10 4.71 10.72
C ALA A 145 18.56 4.67 10.77
N MET A 146 17.98 3.66 11.42
CA MET A 146 16.52 3.54 11.59
C MET A 146 15.97 4.61 12.54
N ASP A 147 16.70 4.91 13.61
CA ASP A 147 16.34 5.99 14.56
C ASP A 147 16.38 7.35 13.85
N GLU A 148 17.47 7.63 13.13
CA GLU A 148 17.63 8.86 12.33
C GLU A 148 16.48 9.01 11.31
N LEU A 149 16.14 7.92 10.59
CA LEU A 149 15.06 7.90 9.60
C LEU A 149 13.70 8.24 10.24
N THR A 150 13.44 7.70 11.43
CA THR A 150 12.17 7.88 12.14
C THR A 150 12.03 9.32 12.69
N GLU A 151 13.13 9.92 13.15
CA GLU A 151 13.16 11.26 13.75
C GLU A 151 13.24 12.39 12.71
N ARG A 152 13.68 12.09 11.50
CA ARG A 152 13.91 13.08 10.45
C ARG A 152 12.62 13.84 10.11
N PRO A 153 12.66 15.18 10.02
CA PRO A 153 11.51 15.97 9.58
C PRO A 153 11.20 15.73 8.10
N HIS A 154 9.97 16.00 7.70
CA HIS A 154 9.55 15.88 6.31
C HIS A 154 10.41 16.76 5.38
N PRO A 155 10.72 16.30 4.14
CA PRO A 155 11.60 17.02 3.22
C PRO A 155 11.04 18.36 2.71
N TYR A 156 9.71 18.51 2.75
CA TYR A 156 9.05 19.73 2.27
C TYR A 156 8.20 20.38 3.36
N PRO A 157 8.01 21.70 3.30
CA PRO A 157 7.08 22.38 4.19
C PRO A 157 5.63 21.93 3.93
N ARG A 158 4.82 21.97 4.95
CA ARG A 158 3.43 21.50 4.92
C ARG A 158 2.55 22.23 3.90
N TRP A 159 2.85 23.50 3.61
CA TRP A 159 2.09 24.25 2.60
C TRP A 159 2.28 23.66 1.18
N LEU A 160 3.47 23.12 0.89
CA LEU A 160 3.76 22.48 -0.40
C LEU A 160 2.96 21.18 -0.56
N ALA A 161 2.82 20.40 0.51
CA ALA A 161 1.96 19.20 0.48
C ALA A 161 0.48 19.58 0.25
N THR A 162 0.00 20.67 0.88
CA THR A 162 -1.36 21.20 0.62
C THR A 162 -1.50 21.68 -0.83
N ALA A 163 -0.49 22.37 -1.36
CA ALA A 163 -0.47 22.78 -2.77
C ALA A 163 -0.46 21.55 -3.70
N GLY A 164 0.25 20.49 -3.32
CA GLY A 164 0.19 19.18 -4.01
C GLY A 164 -1.23 18.59 -4.01
N ALA A 165 -1.92 18.61 -2.87
CA ALA A 165 -3.31 18.12 -2.78
C ALA A 165 -4.25 18.97 -3.66
N ALA A 166 -4.07 20.29 -3.68
CA ALA A 166 -4.83 21.20 -4.55
C ALA A 166 -4.56 20.91 -6.04
N GLY A 167 -3.28 20.77 -6.41
CA GLY A 167 -2.89 20.44 -7.78
C GLY A 167 -3.36 19.05 -8.23
N PHE A 168 -3.40 18.09 -7.31
CA PHE A 168 -3.98 16.75 -7.58
C PHE A 168 -5.46 16.88 -7.98
N ALA A 169 -6.25 17.64 -7.21
CA ALA A 169 -7.67 17.88 -7.53
C ALA A 169 -7.85 18.61 -8.87
N LEU A 170 -6.97 19.59 -9.14
CA LEU A 170 -6.96 20.31 -10.43
C LEU A 170 -6.73 19.32 -11.59
N GLY A 171 -5.72 18.45 -11.48
CA GLY A 171 -5.43 17.43 -12.50
C GLY A 171 -6.60 16.46 -12.71
N VAL A 172 -7.25 16.04 -11.62
CA VAL A 172 -8.45 15.18 -11.70
C VAL A 172 -9.62 15.92 -12.36
N ALA A 173 -9.84 17.20 -12.05
CA ALA A 173 -10.89 17.99 -12.68
C ALA A 173 -10.65 18.15 -14.20
N MET A 174 -9.38 18.37 -14.61
CA MET A 174 -8.99 18.38 -16.04
C MET A 174 -9.28 17.03 -16.70
N LEU A 175 -8.93 15.93 -16.03
CA LEU A 175 -9.16 14.55 -16.49
C LEU A 175 -10.65 14.28 -16.72
N LEU A 176 -11.51 14.82 -15.85
CA LEU A 176 -12.98 14.68 -15.94
C LEU A 176 -13.62 15.68 -16.92
N GLY A 177 -12.83 16.47 -17.63
CA GLY A 177 -13.31 17.43 -18.62
C GLY A 177 -13.92 18.70 -18.00
N GLY A 178 -13.55 19.02 -16.76
CA GLY A 178 -14.03 20.22 -16.07
C GLY A 178 -13.58 21.52 -16.76
N THR A 179 -14.41 22.57 -16.66
CA THR A 179 -14.06 23.92 -17.12
C THR A 179 -12.90 24.48 -16.31
N TRP A 180 -12.26 25.56 -16.78
CA TRP A 180 -11.17 26.22 -16.02
C TRP A 180 -11.64 26.64 -14.61
N LEU A 181 -12.89 27.07 -14.48
CA LEU A 181 -13.47 27.47 -13.19
C LEU A 181 -13.66 26.26 -12.27
N THR A 182 -14.15 25.14 -12.82
CA THR A 182 -14.26 23.85 -12.10
C THR A 182 -12.88 23.41 -11.59
N CYS A 183 -11.85 23.52 -12.43
CA CYS A 183 -10.47 23.15 -12.05
C CYS A 183 -9.94 24.00 -10.87
N VAL A 184 -10.16 25.31 -10.92
CA VAL A 184 -9.76 26.24 -9.86
C VAL A 184 -10.53 25.95 -8.56
N LEU A 185 -11.86 25.79 -8.66
CA LEU A 185 -12.71 25.50 -7.49
C LEU A 185 -12.33 24.14 -6.86
N ALA A 186 -12.06 23.13 -7.68
CA ALA A 186 -11.60 21.82 -7.21
C ALA A 186 -10.28 21.93 -6.43
N ALA A 187 -9.33 22.70 -6.97
CA ALA A 187 -8.03 22.93 -6.32
C ALA A 187 -8.19 23.63 -4.96
N VAL A 188 -8.97 24.71 -4.91
CA VAL A 188 -9.23 25.47 -3.67
C VAL A 188 -9.95 24.57 -2.64
N THR A 189 -10.99 23.86 -3.07
CA THR A 189 -11.77 22.96 -2.20
C THR A 189 -10.89 21.86 -1.62
N SER A 190 -10.05 21.23 -2.43
CA SER A 190 -9.11 20.19 -1.99
C SER A 190 -8.10 20.74 -0.97
N GLY A 191 -7.58 21.95 -1.21
CA GLY A 191 -6.69 22.62 -0.26
C GLY A 191 -7.36 22.89 1.09
N VAL A 192 -8.62 23.32 1.08
CA VAL A 192 -9.43 23.53 2.30
C VAL A 192 -9.66 22.19 3.02
N ILE A 193 -10.03 21.16 2.29
CA ILE A 193 -10.26 19.80 2.84
C ILE A 193 -8.98 19.25 3.47
N ASP A 194 -7.82 19.41 2.83
CA ASP A 194 -6.53 18.97 3.38
C ASP A 194 -6.22 19.70 4.71
N ARG A 195 -6.45 21.01 4.78
CA ARG A 195 -6.23 21.79 5.99
C ARG A 195 -7.20 21.39 7.10
N LEU A 196 -8.46 21.22 6.75
CA LEU A 196 -9.48 20.75 7.70
C LEU A 196 -9.18 19.34 8.21
N GLY A 197 -8.80 18.42 7.32
CA GLY A 197 -8.42 17.05 7.69
C GLY A 197 -7.27 17.04 8.70
N ARG A 198 -6.24 17.86 8.48
CA ARG A 198 -5.12 17.99 9.42
C ARG A 198 -5.57 18.57 10.76
N LEU A 199 -6.50 19.55 10.76
CA LEU A 199 -7.06 20.13 11.97
C LEU A 199 -7.86 19.07 12.76
N LEU A 200 -8.76 18.37 12.07
CA LEU A 200 -9.60 17.31 12.67
C LEU A 200 -8.73 16.17 13.21
N ASN A 201 -7.66 15.81 12.50
CA ASN A 201 -6.71 14.78 12.95
C ASN A 201 -5.97 15.22 14.23
N ARG A 202 -5.65 16.52 14.38
CA ARG A 202 -5.03 17.05 15.62
C ARG A 202 -5.96 16.97 16.82
N ILE A 203 -7.26 17.05 16.59
CA ILE A 203 -8.30 16.97 17.64
C ILE A 203 -8.64 15.50 17.94
N GLY A 204 -8.12 14.55 17.13
CA GLY A 204 -8.37 13.12 17.30
C GLY A 204 -9.69 12.65 16.71
N THR A 205 -10.27 13.40 15.77
CA THR A 205 -11.53 13.02 15.10
C THR A 205 -11.30 11.76 14.25
N PRO A 206 -12.15 10.71 14.36
CA PRO A 206 -12.04 9.53 13.51
C PRO A 206 -12.11 9.86 12.02
N LEU A 207 -11.39 9.10 11.20
CA LEU A 207 -11.28 9.31 9.74
C LEU A 207 -12.64 9.30 9.04
N PHE A 208 -13.58 8.51 9.52
CA PHE A 208 -14.97 8.47 9.01
C PHE A 208 -15.58 9.88 8.98
N PHE A 209 -15.55 10.58 10.11
CA PHE A 209 -16.12 11.94 10.21
C PHE A 209 -15.32 12.95 9.37
N GLN A 210 -14.00 12.77 9.26
CA GLN A 210 -13.18 13.61 8.36
C GLN A 210 -13.66 13.48 6.92
N ARG A 211 -14.04 12.25 6.49
CA ARG A 211 -14.63 12.00 5.14
C ARG A 211 -16.02 12.65 5.01
N VAL A 212 -16.86 12.55 6.05
CA VAL A 212 -18.19 13.20 6.08
C VAL A 212 -18.05 14.72 5.86
N PHE A 213 -17.22 15.39 6.65
CA PHE A 213 -17.01 16.83 6.54
C PHE A 213 -16.37 17.25 5.22
N GLY A 214 -15.37 16.49 4.75
CA GLY A 214 -14.71 16.77 3.48
C GLY A 214 -15.67 16.68 2.30
N ALA A 215 -16.48 15.63 2.25
CA ALA A 215 -17.48 15.43 1.19
C ALA A 215 -18.61 16.47 1.28
N GLY A 216 -19.01 16.82 2.48
CA GLY A 216 -20.00 17.91 2.69
C GLY A 216 -19.51 19.23 2.14
N ILE A 217 -18.26 19.61 2.43
CA ILE A 217 -17.66 20.85 1.89
C ILE A 217 -17.60 20.81 0.36
N ALA A 218 -17.14 19.69 -0.22
CA ALA A 218 -17.05 19.53 -1.68
C ALA A 218 -18.41 19.71 -2.33
N THR A 219 -19.46 19.11 -1.74
CA THR A 219 -20.84 19.20 -2.22
C THR A 219 -21.38 20.64 -2.12
N LEU A 220 -21.18 21.30 -0.96
CA LEU A 220 -21.66 22.68 -0.77
C LEU A 220 -20.96 23.66 -1.71
N VAL A 221 -19.65 23.48 -1.97
CA VAL A 221 -18.92 24.32 -2.95
C VAL A 221 -19.46 24.07 -4.36
N ALA A 222 -19.76 22.81 -4.72
CA ALA A 222 -20.33 22.48 -6.03
C ALA A 222 -21.72 23.11 -6.22
N VAL A 223 -22.57 23.08 -5.19
CA VAL A 223 -23.89 23.73 -5.18
C VAL A 223 -23.74 25.26 -5.33
N ALA A 224 -22.82 25.86 -4.57
CA ALA A 224 -22.56 27.30 -4.69
C ALA A 224 -22.07 27.69 -6.09
N ALA A 225 -21.20 26.89 -6.68
CA ALA A 225 -20.70 27.08 -8.06
C ALA A 225 -21.83 26.99 -9.09
N TYR A 226 -22.75 26.07 -8.88
CA TYR A 226 -23.96 25.95 -9.72
C TYR A 226 -24.84 27.20 -9.62
N LEU A 227 -25.15 27.65 -8.40
CA LEU A 227 -26.04 28.78 -8.15
C LEU A 227 -25.47 30.12 -8.61
N ILE A 228 -24.15 30.32 -8.45
CA ILE A 228 -23.50 31.61 -8.72
C ILE A 228 -23.02 31.70 -10.17
N ALA A 229 -22.48 30.60 -10.72
CA ALA A 229 -21.77 30.60 -11.99
C ALA A 229 -22.36 29.63 -13.03
N GLY A 230 -23.45 28.93 -12.72
CA GLY A 230 -24.10 28.00 -13.63
C GLY A 230 -23.22 26.80 -14.00
N GLN A 231 -22.20 26.48 -13.17
CA GLN A 231 -21.29 25.34 -13.44
C GLN A 231 -21.98 24.01 -13.13
N ASP A 232 -21.71 22.99 -13.96
CA ASP A 232 -22.22 21.65 -13.68
C ASP A 232 -21.64 21.16 -12.35
N PRO A 233 -22.47 20.88 -11.34
CA PRO A 233 -21.99 20.44 -10.03
C PRO A 233 -21.40 19.01 -10.07
N THR A 234 -21.77 18.20 -11.06
CA THR A 234 -21.39 16.78 -11.17
C THR A 234 -19.87 16.61 -11.21
N ALA A 235 -19.17 17.35 -12.07
CA ALA A 235 -17.72 17.27 -12.22
C ALA A 235 -17.00 17.69 -10.94
N LEU A 236 -17.51 18.71 -10.24
CA LEU A 236 -16.89 19.21 -9.01
C LEU A 236 -17.09 18.23 -7.82
N VAL A 237 -18.31 17.68 -7.68
CA VAL A 237 -18.61 16.65 -6.67
C VAL A 237 -17.76 15.39 -6.95
N ALA A 238 -17.73 14.93 -8.20
CA ALA A 238 -16.95 13.76 -8.62
C ALA A 238 -15.45 13.94 -8.31
N THR A 239 -14.89 15.12 -8.60
CA THR A 239 -13.50 15.44 -8.26
C THR A 239 -13.27 15.38 -6.74
N GLY A 240 -14.18 15.97 -5.96
CA GLY A 240 -14.13 15.93 -4.49
C GLY A 240 -14.13 14.49 -3.95
N ILE A 241 -14.94 13.63 -4.53
CA ILE A 241 -15.01 12.20 -4.17
C ILE A 241 -13.69 11.48 -4.50
N VAL A 242 -13.16 11.68 -5.72
CA VAL A 242 -11.89 11.04 -6.15
C VAL A 242 -10.75 11.43 -5.20
N VAL A 243 -10.69 12.69 -4.79
CA VAL A 243 -9.68 13.19 -3.83
C VAL A 243 -9.84 12.54 -2.45
N LEU A 244 -11.06 12.36 -2.00
CA LEU A 244 -11.37 11.79 -0.67
C LEU A 244 -11.35 10.25 -0.67
N LEU A 245 -11.54 9.61 -1.81
CA LEU A 245 -11.62 8.16 -1.90
C LEU A 245 -10.30 7.51 -1.50
N SER A 246 -10.37 6.46 -0.69
CA SER A 246 -9.21 5.67 -0.29
C SER A 246 -8.82 4.66 -1.38
N GLY A 247 -8.60 5.15 -2.60
CA GLY A 247 -8.31 4.33 -3.77
C GLY A 247 -7.08 3.46 -3.59
N MET A 248 -6.07 3.99 -2.93
CA MET A 248 -4.84 3.24 -2.58
C MET A 248 -5.12 2.05 -1.68
N THR A 249 -6.01 2.23 -0.70
CA THR A 249 -6.42 1.13 0.21
C THR A 249 -7.16 0.05 -0.57
N LEU A 250 -8.02 0.46 -1.51
CA LEU A 250 -8.78 -0.46 -2.36
C LEU A 250 -7.84 -1.29 -3.25
N VAL A 251 -6.91 -0.64 -3.94
CA VAL A 251 -5.91 -1.33 -4.79
C VAL A 251 -5.00 -2.22 -3.95
N GLY A 252 -4.51 -1.72 -2.80
CA GLY A 252 -3.69 -2.50 -1.87
C GLY A 252 -4.43 -3.73 -1.33
N SER A 253 -5.77 -3.64 -1.12
CA SER A 253 -6.56 -4.81 -0.71
C SER A 253 -6.58 -5.86 -1.81
N MET A 254 -6.70 -5.45 -3.08
CA MET A 254 -6.68 -6.38 -4.22
C MET A 254 -5.28 -7.00 -4.41
N GLN A 255 -4.22 -6.21 -4.21
CA GLN A 255 -2.83 -6.74 -4.22
C GLN A 255 -2.65 -7.80 -3.14
N ASP A 256 -3.07 -7.51 -1.91
CA ASP A 256 -2.98 -8.47 -0.79
C ASP A 256 -3.81 -9.75 -1.06
N ALA A 257 -5.00 -9.61 -1.67
CA ALA A 257 -5.84 -10.76 -2.05
C ALA A 257 -5.12 -11.65 -3.09
N VAL A 258 -4.56 -11.03 -4.14
CA VAL A 258 -3.86 -11.75 -5.22
C VAL A 258 -2.60 -12.45 -4.69
N THR A 259 -1.92 -11.84 -3.71
CA THR A 259 -0.69 -12.40 -3.11
C THR A 259 -0.97 -13.38 -1.96
N GLY A 260 -2.25 -13.67 -1.66
CA GLY A 260 -2.65 -14.70 -0.69
C GLY A 260 -2.92 -14.21 0.73
N TYR A 261 -2.78 -12.93 1.02
CA TYR A 261 -3.06 -12.33 2.34
C TYR A 261 -4.54 -11.94 2.47
N MET A 262 -5.43 -12.94 2.34
CA MET A 262 -6.88 -12.74 2.21
C MET A 262 -7.48 -11.99 3.41
N LEU A 263 -7.05 -12.29 4.64
CA LEU A 263 -7.58 -11.64 5.85
C LEU A 263 -7.23 -10.15 5.89
N THR A 264 -6.00 -9.80 5.56
CA THR A 264 -5.55 -8.40 5.45
C THR A 264 -6.27 -7.68 4.30
N ALA A 265 -6.45 -8.37 3.17
CA ALA A 265 -7.20 -7.86 2.02
C ALA A 265 -8.64 -7.49 2.39
N LEU A 266 -9.35 -8.39 3.08
CA LEU A 266 -10.73 -8.17 3.52
C LEU A 266 -10.82 -7.00 4.53
N ALA A 267 -9.87 -6.92 5.45
CA ALA A 267 -9.83 -5.83 6.44
C ALA A 267 -9.60 -4.47 5.75
N ARG A 268 -8.66 -4.40 4.78
CA ARG A 268 -8.41 -3.18 3.99
C ARG A 268 -9.62 -2.80 3.13
N LEU A 269 -10.27 -3.79 2.52
CA LEU A 269 -11.48 -3.56 1.74
C LEU A 269 -12.60 -3.00 2.63
N GLY A 270 -12.84 -3.60 3.80
CA GLY A 270 -13.80 -3.12 4.78
C GLY A 270 -13.54 -1.68 5.20
N ASP A 271 -12.27 -1.35 5.46
CA ASP A 271 -11.82 0.01 5.81
C ASP A 271 -12.14 1.01 4.68
N ALA A 272 -11.83 0.64 3.43
CA ALA A 272 -12.12 1.48 2.25
C ALA A 272 -13.63 1.70 2.07
N LEU A 273 -14.44 0.64 2.22
CA LEU A 273 -15.90 0.71 2.12
C LEU A 273 -16.49 1.60 3.23
N PHE A 274 -16.00 1.45 4.45
CA PHE A 274 -16.45 2.23 5.62
C PHE A 274 -16.14 3.73 5.42
N LEU A 275 -14.95 4.07 4.92
CA LEU A 275 -14.57 5.46 4.63
C LEU A 275 -15.40 6.02 3.45
N THR A 276 -15.70 5.19 2.45
CA THR A 276 -16.57 5.57 1.32
C THR A 276 -18.00 5.86 1.80
N ALA A 277 -18.52 5.05 2.75
CA ALA A 277 -19.82 5.31 3.37
C ALA A 277 -19.83 6.70 4.06
N GLY A 278 -18.72 7.11 4.68
CA GLY A 278 -18.59 8.46 5.23
C GLY A 278 -18.72 9.56 4.17
N ILE A 279 -18.11 9.38 2.99
CA ILE A 279 -18.24 10.31 1.86
C ILE A 279 -19.72 10.43 1.44
N VAL A 280 -20.39 9.29 1.29
CA VAL A 280 -21.82 9.19 0.94
C VAL A 280 -22.68 9.99 1.93
N VAL A 281 -22.49 9.74 3.21
CA VAL A 281 -23.23 10.42 4.29
C VAL A 281 -23.02 11.93 4.21
N GLY A 282 -21.80 12.38 3.96
CA GLY A 282 -21.48 13.81 3.80
C GLY A 282 -22.22 14.46 2.63
N ILE A 283 -22.25 13.77 1.48
CA ILE A 283 -22.98 14.24 0.28
C ILE A 283 -24.48 14.32 0.56
N LEU A 284 -25.06 13.24 1.12
CA LEU A 284 -26.49 13.14 1.39
C LEU A 284 -26.97 14.22 2.38
N ILE A 285 -26.24 14.43 3.48
CA ILE A 285 -26.59 15.46 4.48
C ILE A 285 -26.56 16.84 3.81
N SER A 286 -25.55 17.11 2.97
CA SER A 286 -25.41 18.41 2.30
C SER A 286 -26.51 18.62 1.27
N LEU A 287 -26.80 17.63 0.44
CA LEU A 287 -27.89 17.74 -0.56
C LEU A 287 -29.25 17.88 0.12
N ARG A 288 -29.54 17.09 1.16
CA ARG A 288 -30.79 17.21 1.93
C ARG A 288 -30.94 18.59 2.56
N GLY A 289 -29.84 19.13 3.10
CA GLY A 289 -29.83 20.48 3.66
C GLY A 289 -30.20 21.54 2.61
N VAL A 290 -29.64 21.41 1.41
CA VAL A 290 -29.88 22.32 0.28
C VAL A 290 -31.32 22.20 -0.26
N THR A 291 -31.83 20.98 -0.43
CA THR A 291 -33.22 20.76 -0.89
C THR A 291 -34.24 21.27 0.15
N ASN A 292 -33.98 21.09 1.44
CA ASN A 292 -34.84 21.63 2.52
C ASN A 292 -34.82 23.15 2.57
N ALA A 293 -33.75 23.80 2.06
CA ALA A 293 -33.68 25.24 1.89
C ALA A 293 -34.42 25.74 0.63
N GLY A 294 -35.11 24.85 -0.08
CA GLY A 294 -35.90 25.18 -1.26
C GLY A 294 -35.13 25.26 -2.58
N ILE A 295 -33.86 24.86 -2.57
CA ILE A 295 -33.00 24.87 -3.76
C ILE A 295 -33.12 23.52 -4.46
N GLN A 296 -33.73 23.46 -5.64
CA GLN A 296 -33.80 22.25 -6.45
C GLN A 296 -32.56 22.16 -7.34
N ILE A 297 -31.84 21.08 -7.22
CA ILE A 297 -30.64 20.81 -8.00
C ILE A 297 -30.86 19.51 -8.78
N GLU A 298 -30.88 19.64 -10.10
CA GLU A 298 -30.86 18.48 -10.98
C GLU A 298 -29.40 18.06 -11.21
N LEU A 299 -28.99 17.01 -10.56
CA LEU A 299 -27.68 16.41 -10.83
C LEU A 299 -27.82 15.45 -12.02
N HIS A 300 -27.31 15.84 -13.14
CA HIS A 300 -27.31 15.03 -14.36
C HIS A 300 -26.12 14.04 -14.29
N VAL A 301 -26.36 12.86 -13.70
CA VAL A 301 -25.34 11.82 -13.52
C VAL A 301 -24.94 11.18 -14.86
N ASP A 302 -25.73 11.41 -15.90
CA ASP A 302 -25.47 10.92 -17.26
C ASP A 302 -24.41 11.73 -18.02
N ALA A 303 -23.77 12.71 -17.36
CA ALA A 303 -22.59 13.34 -17.94
C ALA A 303 -21.58 12.23 -18.23
N THR A 304 -21.73 11.61 -19.38
CA THR A 304 -20.66 10.88 -20.01
C THR A 304 -19.46 11.83 -19.93
N THR A 305 -18.54 11.52 -19.07
CA THR A 305 -17.22 12.10 -19.20
C THR A 305 -16.89 11.95 -20.69
N THR A 306 -16.99 13.04 -21.42
CA THR A 306 -16.54 13.09 -22.80
C THR A 306 -15.03 12.95 -22.78
N LEU A 307 -14.60 11.78 -22.32
CA LEU A 307 -13.23 11.36 -22.45
C LEU A 307 -13.02 11.27 -23.97
N ALA A 308 -12.40 12.32 -24.47
CA ALA A 308 -11.82 12.37 -25.79
C ALA A 308 -12.71 11.79 -26.89
N THR A 309 -13.53 12.62 -27.49
CA THR A 309 -14.17 12.26 -28.76
C THR A 309 -13.08 11.72 -29.69
N PRO A 310 -13.19 10.48 -30.16
CA PRO A 310 -12.17 9.94 -31.06
C PRO A 310 -12.00 10.87 -32.27
N GLY A 311 -10.77 11.28 -32.54
CA GLY A 311 -10.45 12.15 -33.67
C GLY A 311 -10.12 13.59 -33.33
N MET A 312 -10.33 14.05 -32.07
CA MET A 312 -9.90 15.41 -31.66
C MET A 312 -8.67 15.30 -30.74
N PRO A 313 -7.51 15.89 -31.10
CA PRO A 313 -6.29 15.78 -30.28
C PRO A 313 -6.34 16.63 -29.00
N LEU A 314 -7.07 17.72 -28.96
CA LEU A 314 -7.05 18.65 -27.83
C LEU A 314 -7.65 18.05 -26.55
N PRO A 315 -8.83 17.40 -26.55
CA PRO A 315 -9.34 16.73 -25.35
C PRO A 315 -8.42 15.61 -24.83
N ILE A 316 -7.79 14.86 -25.73
CA ILE A 316 -6.82 13.80 -25.37
C ILE A 316 -5.62 14.44 -24.65
N LEU A 317 -5.09 15.52 -25.20
CA LEU A 317 -3.94 16.22 -24.60
C LEU A 317 -4.29 16.77 -23.21
N VAL A 318 -5.50 17.32 -23.03
CA VAL A 318 -5.98 17.83 -21.74
C VAL A 318 -6.11 16.67 -20.73
N ALA A 319 -6.70 15.55 -21.12
CA ALA A 319 -6.86 14.38 -20.25
C ALA A 319 -5.49 13.80 -19.82
N VAL A 320 -4.58 13.60 -20.77
CA VAL A 320 -3.23 13.07 -20.51
C VAL A 320 -2.42 14.04 -19.64
N SER A 321 -2.52 15.36 -19.89
CA SER A 321 -1.84 16.36 -19.07
C SER A 321 -2.46 16.45 -17.67
N GLY A 322 -3.76 16.30 -17.53
CA GLY A 322 -4.47 16.22 -16.25
C GLY A 322 -4.03 15.01 -15.43
N ALA A 323 -3.95 13.84 -16.08
CA ALA A 323 -3.44 12.62 -15.47
C ALA A 323 -1.98 12.78 -15.00
N ALA A 324 -1.12 13.31 -15.88
CA ALA A 324 0.29 13.56 -15.54
C ALA A 324 0.42 14.55 -14.37
N LEU A 325 -0.34 15.62 -14.38
CA LEU A 325 -0.38 16.63 -13.31
C LEU A 325 -0.85 16.01 -11.99
N SER A 326 -1.91 15.18 -12.04
CA SER A 326 -2.40 14.49 -10.84
C SER A 326 -1.31 13.59 -10.22
N GLY A 327 -0.58 12.83 -11.04
CA GLY A 327 0.54 11.99 -10.59
C GLY A 327 1.67 12.80 -9.95
N VAL A 328 2.10 13.89 -10.59
CA VAL A 328 3.10 14.84 -10.07
C VAL A 328 2.66 15.39 -8.72
N CYS A 329 1.45 15.94 -8.65
CA CYS A 329 0.95 16.63 -7.47
C CYS A 329 0.69 15.65 -6.30
N LEU A 330 0.24 14.43 -6.59
CA LEU A 330 0.09 13.39 -5.57
C LEU A 330 1.43 13.02 -4.92
N THR A 331 2.49 12.88 -5.72
CA THR A 331 3.83 12.57 -5.19
C THR A 331 4.35 13.70 -4.30
N ILE A 332 4.09 14.96 -4.65
CA ILE A 332 4.42 16.11 -3.81
C ILE A 332 3.59 16.09 -2.52
N ALA A 333 2.28 15.84 -2.62
CA ALA A 333 1.37 15.75 -1.46
C ALA A 333 1.79 14.66 -0.47
N SER A 334 2.41 13.57 -0.98
CA SER A 334 2.85 12.40 -0.22
C SER A 334 4.33 12.46 0.19
N TYR A 335 4.95 13.62 0.10
CA TYR A 335 6.37 13.85 0.48
C TYR A 335 7.37 12.95 -0.27
N ALA A 336 7.04 12.51 -1.48
CA ALA A 336 7.95 11.66 -2.26
C ALA A 336 9.21 12.44 -2.70
N PRO A 337 10.35 11.77 -2.88
CA PRO A 337 11.57 12.44 -3.33
C PRO A 337 11.40 13.05 -4.74
N LEU A 338 12.01 14.21 -4.98
CA LEU A 338 11.88 14.99 -6.23
C LEU A 338 12.18 14.16 -7.50
N ARG A 339 13.12 13.24 -7.40
CA ARG A 339 13.47 12.33 -8.51
C ARG A 339 12.31 11.43 -8.96
N SER A 340 11.34 11.16 -8.07
CA SER A 340 10.16 10.37 -8.37
C SER A 340 9.02 11.18 -9.01
N VAL A 341 9.05 12.50 -8.92
CA VAL A 341 7.97 13.39 -9.39
C VAL A 341 7.78 13.28 -10.90
N ALA A 342 8.87 13.37 -11.66
CA ALA A 342 8.83 13.27 -13.12
C ALA A 342 8.38 11.88 -13.59
N THR A 343 8.86 10.81 -12.92
CA THR A 343 8.48 9.43 -13.26
C THR A 343 7.02 9.14 -12.91
N ALA A 344 6.52 9.73 -11.85
CA ALA A 344 5.12 9.63 -11.44
C ALA A 344 4.19 10.28 -12.48
N GLY A 345 4.51 11.50 -12.92
CA GLY A 345 3.75 12.18 -13.96
C GLY A 345 3.77 11.42 -15.28
N LEU A 346 4.95 10.94 -15.69
CA LEU A 346 5.10 10.12 -16.91
C LEU A 346 4.27 8.84 -16.83
N SER A 347 4.32 8.13 -15.71
CA SER A 347 3.57 6.89 -15.49
C SER A 347 2.06 7.14 -15.58
N ALA A 348 1.56 8.18 -14.93
CA ALA A 348 0.14 8.54 -14.93
C ALA A 348 -0.34 8.97 -16.33
N GLY A 349 0.46 9.79 -17.03
CA GLY A 349 0.14 10.24 -18.40
C GLY A 349 0.12 9.08 -19.40
N LEU A 350 1.10 8.17 -19.32
CA LEU A 350 1.15 6.98 -20.18
C LEU A 350 0.00 6.03 -19.90
N ALA A 351 -0.36 5.84 -18.63
CA ALA A 351 -1.49 5.00 -18.23
C ALA A 351 -2.80 5.52 -18.83
N GLU A 352 -3.02 6.83 -18.75
CA GLU A 352 -4.20 7.48 -19.33
C GLU A 352 -4.23 7.35 -20.87
N LEU A 353 -3.08 7.52 -21.50
CA LEU A 353 -2.96 7.35 -22.95
C LEU A 353 -3.32 5.93 -23.41
N VAL A 354 -2.86 4.90 -22.66
CA VAL A 354 -3.21 3.49 -22.90
C VAL A 354 -4.72 3.29 -22.71
N LEU A 355 -5.29 3.86 -21.64
CA LEU A 355 -6.72 3.76 -21.34
C LEU A 355 -7.58 4.36 -22.48
N ILE A 356 -7.23 5.56 -22.94
CA ILE A 356 -7.91 6.23 -24.05
C ILE A 356 -7.75 5.41 -25.36
N GLY A 357 -6.53 4.95 -25.66
CA GLY A 357 -6.22 4.20 -26.87
C GLY A 357 -7.00 2.89 -26.96
N LEU A 358 -7.04 2.12 -25.87
CA LEU A 358 -7.78 0.86 -25.83
C LEU A 358 -9.29 1.08 -25.85
N GLY A 359 -9.76 2.14 -25.18
CA GLY A 359 -11.17 2.55 -25.25
C GLY A 359 -11.59 2.88 -26.67
N ALA A 360 -10.76 3.65 -27.42
CA ALA A 360 -10.99 3.98 -28.82
C ALA A 360 -10.96 2.73 -29.73
N ALA A 361 -10.19 1.70 -29.35
CA ALA A 361 -10.14 0.42 -30.06
C ALA A 361 -11.32 -0.51 -29.74
N GLY A 362 -12.25 -0.07 -28.86
CA GLY A 362 -13.47 -0.81 -28.52
C GLY A 362 -13.33 -1.77 -27.34
N PHE A 363 -12.21 -1.75 -26.63
CA PHE A 363 -12.06 -2.57 -25.42
C PHE A 363 -12.86 -1.97 -24.27
N GLY A 364 -13.52 -2.82 -23.50
CA GLY A 364 -14.25 -2.41 -22.32
C GLY A 364 -13.33 -1.80 -21.24
N ARG A 365 -13.89 -0.91 -20.40
CA ARG A 365 -13.16 -0.15 -19.38
C ARG A 365 -12.28 -1.04 -18.48
N VAL A 366 -12.80 -2.19 -18.01
CA VAL A 366 -12.09 -3.12 -17.11
C VAL A 366 -10.82 -3.66 -17.77
N VAL A 367 -10.92 -4.10 -19.05
CA VAL A 367 -9.79 -4.65 -19.83
C VAL A 367 -8.74 -3.56 -20.11
N ALA A 368 -9.20 -2.37 -20.50
CA ALA A 368 -8.33 -1.21 -20.75
C ALA A 368 -7.55 -0.82 -19.48
N THR A 369 -8.25 -0.78 -18.34
CA THR A 369 -7.67 -0.48 -17.02
C THR A 369 -6.64 -1.55 -16.62
N TRP A 370 -6.97 -2.83 -16.80
CA TRP A 370 -6.07 -3.95 -16.49
C TRP A 370 -4.77 -3.87 -17.29
N THR A 371 -4.88 -3.62 -18.60
CA THR A 371 -3.72 -3.50 -19.49
C THR A 371 -2.85 -2.28 -19.12
N ALA A 372 -3.49 -1.13 -18.85
CA ALA A 372 -2.77 0.07 -18.42
C ALA A 372 -2.07 -0.16 -17.07
N ALA A 373 -2.71 -0.86 -16.14
CA ALA A 373 -2.16 -1.19 -14.81
C ALA A 373 -0.93 -2.13 -14.92
N ILE A 374 -0.93 -3.09 -15.85
CA ILE A 374 0.25 -3.93 -16.17
C ILE A 374 1.41 -3.02 -16.61
N GLY A 375 1.14 -2.09 -17.52
CA GLY A 375 2.16 -1.12 -17.96
C GLY A 375 2.71 -0.28 -16.82
N VAL A 376 1.85 0.16 -15.91
CA VAL A 376 2.25 0.94 -14.72
C VAL A 376 3.15 0.10 -13.80
N GLY A 377 2.75 -1.12 -13.45
CA GLY A 377 3.54 -2.02 -12.59
C GLY A 377 4.91 -2.34 -13.18
N PHE A 378 4.93 -2.66 -14.48
CA PHE A 378 6.16 -2.92 -15.23
C PHE A 378 7.09 -1.69 -15.22
N LEU A 379 6.56 -0.52 -15.57
CA LEU A 379 7.33 0.74 -15.61
C LEU A 379 7.83 1.15 -14.21
N ALA A 380 7.01 0.98 -13.18
CA ALA A 380 7.38 1.29 -11.78
C ALA A 380 8.58 0.44 -11.34
N THR A 381 8.57 -0.86 -11.64
CA THR A 381 9.66 -1.78 -11.32
C THR A 381 10.92 -1.42 -12.12
N LEU A 382 10.79 -1.13 -13.41
CA LEU A 382 11.93 -0.74 -14.28
C LEU A 382 12.59 0.55 -13.76
N ILE A 383 11.79 1.53 -13.36
CA ILE A 383 12.29 2.80 -12.80
C ILE A 383 12.97 2.56 -11.45
N SER A 384 12.40 1.69 -10.62
CA SER A 384 12.98 1.33 -9.32
C SER A 384 14.40 0.76 -9.48
N ILE A 385 14.58 -0.15 -10.43
CA ILE A 385 15.88 -0.76 -10.75
C ILE A 385 16.91 0.31 -11.19
N ARG A 386 16.48 1.23 -12.06
CA ARG A 386 17.39 2.21 -12.68
C ARG A 386 17.66 3.45 -11.84
N ARG A 387 16.67 3.92 -11.08
CA ARG A 387 16.73 5.22 -10.38
C ARG A 387 16.75 5.11 -8.86
N GLN A 388 16.72 3.91 -8.31
CA GLN A 388 16.69 3.67 -6.85
C GLN A 388 15.55 4.47 -6.18
N ALA A 389 14.38 4.50 -6.83
CA ALA A 389 13.17 5.10 -6.31
C ALA A 389 12.17 3.99 -5.98
N PRO A 390 11.44 4.04 -4.86
CA PRO A 390 10.50 2.98 -4.53
C PRO A 390 9.47 2.78 -5.64
N ALA A 391 9.28 1.55 -6.09
CA ALA A 391 8.31 1.20 -7.14
C ALA A 391 6.91 1.64 -6.74
N LEU A 392 6.56 1.51 -5.47
CA LEU A 392 5.27 1.89 -4.89
C LEU A 392 4.89 3.34 -5.23
N VAL A 393 5.83 4.29 -5.18
CA VAL A 393 5.57 5.72 -5.46
C VAL A 393 5.12 5.91 -6.91
N THR A 394 5.84 5.30 -7.85
CA THR A 394 5.54 5.40 -9.28
C THR A 394 4.25 4.64 -9.64
N ALA A 395 4.06 3.45 -9.07
CA ALA A 395 2.86 2.63 -9.26
C ALA A 395 1.62 3.37 -8.74
N THR A 396 1.68 3.89 -7.52
CA THR A 396 0.61 4.66 -6.89
C THR A 396 0.17 5.85 -7.76
N ALA A 397 1.13 6.64 -8.21
CA ALA A 397 0.85 7.81 -9.04
C ALA A 397 0.26 7.39 -10.40
N GLY A 398 0.77 6.31 -10.98
CA GLY A 398 0.32 5.79 -12.27
C GLY A 398 -1.12 5.28 -12.28
N ILE A 399 -1.57 4.68 -11.18
CA ILE A 399 -2.93 4.12 -11.10
C ILE A 399 -3.99 5.15 -10.70
N MET A 400 -3.58 6.32 -10.19
CA MET A 400 -4.53 7.34 -9.70
C MET A 400 -5.57 7.79 -10.73
N PRO A 401 -5.21 8.05 -12.00
CA PRO A 401 -6.23 8.45 -12.99
C PRO A 401 -7.28 7.36 -13.26
N MET A 402 -6.92 6.10 -13.03
CA MET A 402 -7.77 4.94 -13.35
C MET A 402 -8.66 4.50 -12.19
N LEU A 403 -8.56 5.14 -11.02
CA LEU A 403 -9.37 4.77 -9.86
C LEU A 403 -10.87 4.88 -10.17
N PRO A 404 -11.70 3.91 -9.73
CA PRO A 404 -13.12 3.88 -10.07
C PRO A 404 -13.97 4.84 -9.20
N GLY A 405 -13.46 6.06 -8.95
CA GLY A 405 -14.13 7.04 -8.10
C GLY A 405 -15.48 7.48 -8.66
N LEU A 406 -15.54 7.73 -9.97
CA LEU A 406 -16.78 8.13 -10.63
C LEU A 406 -17.81 6.99 -10.65
N ALA A 407 -17.39 5.74 -10.85
CA ALA A 407 -18.29 4.58 -10.79
C ALA A 407 -18.86 4.40 -9.38
N VAL A 408 -18.03 4.56 -8.35
CA VAL A 408 -18.49 4.53 -6.95
C VAL A 408 -19.50 5.65 -6.69
N PHE A 409 -19.21 6.87 -7.16
CA PHE A 409 -20.14 8.01 -7.01
C PHE A 409 -21.50 7.70 -7.68
N ARG A 410 -21.48 7.22 -8.92
CA ARG A 410 -22.71 6.88 -9.66
C ARG A 410 -23.52 5.79 -8.95
N ALA A 411 -22.84 4.76 -8.44
CA ALA A 411 -23.48 3.68 -7.68
C ALA A 411 -24.23 4.24 -6.46
N VAL A 412 -23.52 5.04 -5.67
CA VAL A 412 -24.05 5.66 -4.46
C VAL A 412 -25.23 6.58 -4.79
N PHE A 413 -25.08 7.40 -5.83
CA PHE A 413 -26.11 8.34 -6.26
C PHE A 413 -27.38 7.58 -6.72
N ALA A 414 -27.22 6.49 -7.48
CA ALA A 414 -28.33 5.65 -7.94
C ALA A 414 -29.09 5.05 -6.75
N PHE A 415 -28.38 4.58 -5.72
CA PHE A 415 -29.03 4.04 -4.51
C PHE A 415 -29.72 5.10 -3.65
N ALA A 416 -29.11 6.31 -3.57
CA ALA A 416 -29.52 7.30 -2.58
C ALA A 416 -30.54 8.32 -3.09
N VAL A 417 -30.56 8.58 -4.40
CA VAL A 417 -31.37 9.65 -4.99
C VAL A 417 -32.39 9.13 -6.00
N ASN A 418 -31.98 8.23 -6.88
CA ASN A 418 -32.83 7.79 -8.00
C ASN A 418 -33.72 6.59 -7.64
N ASP A 419 -33.52 5.98 -6.48
CA ASP A 419 -34.25 4.80 -6.03
C ASP A 419 -34.22 3.66 -7.07
N THR A 420 -33.09 3.53 -7.79
CA THR A 420 -32.88 2.51 -8.81
C THR A 420 -31.82 1.52 -8.36
N PRO A 421 -32.19 0.50 -7.57
CA PRO A 421 -31.21 -0.46 -7.00
C PRO A 421 -30.40 -1.20 -8.06
N ASP A 422 -31.03 -1.55 -9.18
CA ASP A 422 -30.37 -2.31 -10.26
C ASP A 422 -29.25 -1.50 -10.94
N GLY A 423 -29.49 -0.21 -11.19
CA GLY A 423 -28.49 0.69 -11.74
C GLY A 423 -27.31 0.89 -10.79
N GLY A 424 -27.60 1.08 -9.51
CA GLY A 424 -26.57 1.22 -8.45
C GLY A 424 -25.69 -0.02 -8.31
N LEU A 425 -26.31 -1.21 -8.34
CA LEU A 425 -25.58 -2.48 -8.23
C LEU A 425 -24.63 -2.68 -9.43
N THR A 426 -25.09 -2.39 -10.64
CA THR A 426 -24.28 -2.51 -11.86
C THR A 426 -23.02 -1.62 -11.77
N GLN A 427 -23.19 -0.37 -11.35
CA GLN A 427 -22.08 0.57 -11.18
C GLN A 427 -21.10 0.13 -10.07
N LEU A 428 -21.62 -0.45 -9.00
CA LEU A 428 -20.79 -0.97 -7.90
C LEU A 428 -19.98 -2.18 -8.36
N LEU A 429 -20.57 -3.09 -9.12
CA LEU A 429 -19.87 -4.24 -9.71
C LEU A 429 -18.78 -3.80 -10.70
N GLU A 430 -19.05 -2.78 -11.52
CA GLU A 430 -18.07 -2.18 -12.42
C GLU A 430 -16.90 -1.57 -11.63
N ALA A 431 -17.19 -0.86 -10.54
CA ALA A 431 -16.17 -0.28 -9.67
C ALA A 431 -15.29 -1.38 -9.03
N ALA A 432 -15.92 -2.46 -8.55
CA ALA A 432 -15.21 -3.60 -7.96
C ALA A 432 -14.33 -4.31 -9.00
N ALA A 433 -14.87 -4.57 -10.20
CA ALA A 433 -14.11 -5.18 -11.31
C ALA A 433 -12.91 -4.31 -11.73
N THR A 434 -13.11 -2.99 -11.77
CA THR A 434 -12.03 -2.03 -12.09
C THR A 434 -10.95 -2.04 -11.01
N ALA A 435 -11.33 -2.08 -9.73
CA ALA A 435 -10.39 -2.16 -8.61
C ALA A 435 -9.57 -3.45 -8.65
N LEU A 436 -10.23 -4.59 -8.93
CA LEU A 436 -9.55 -5.88 -9.09
C LEU A 436 -8.59 -5.85 -10.30
N ALA A 437 -9.03 -5.27 -11.41
CA ALA A 437 -8.19 -5.09 -12.62
C ALA A 437 -6.94 -4.26 -12.30
N LEU A 438 -7.10 -3.16 -11.56
CA LEU A 438 -5.97 -2.31 -11.14
C LEU A 438 -4.98 -3.09 -10.27
N GLY A 439 -5.47 -3.71 -9.19
CA GLY A 439 -4.61 -4.44 -8.25
C GLY A 439 -3.88 -5.61 -8.90
N SER A 440 -4.62 -6.47 -9.63
CA SER A 440 -4.04 -7.64 -10.33
C SER A 440 -3.12 -7.22 -11.47
N GLY A 441 -3.47 -6.16 -12.20
CA GLY A 441 -2.65 -5.63 -13.29
C GLY A 441 -1.30 -5.13 -12.81
N VAL A 442 -1.26 -4.34 -11.72
CA VAL A 442 -0.01 -3.84 -11.14
C VAL A 442 0.89 -5.01 -10.70
N VAL A 443 0.32 -5.98 -9.95
CA VAL A 443 1.06 -7.17 -9.48
C VAL A 443 1.63 -7.96 -10.68
N LEU A 444 0.83 -8.17 -11.72
CA LEU A 444 1.29 -8.86 -12.93
C LEU A 444 2.41 -8.07 -13.63
N GLY A 445 2.28 -6.75 -13.73
CA GLY A 445 3.30 -5.87 -14.31
C GLY A 445 4.63 -5.95 -13.56
N GLU A 446 4.57 -5.90 -12.22
CA GLU A 446 5.74 -6.05 -11.34
C GLU A 446 6.39 -7.43 -11.53
N PHE A 447 5.57 -8.49 -11.61
CA PHE A 447 6.03 -9.86 -11.86
C PHE A 447 6.73 -9.98 -13.21
N LEU A 448 6.18 -9.43 -14.28
CA LEU A 448 6.77 -9.45 -15.63
C LEU A 448 8.10 -8.67 -15.69
N ALA A 449 8.28 -7.65 -14.87
CA ALA A 449 9.52 -6.88 -14.79
C ALA A 449 10.58 -7.53 -13.87
N SER A 450 10.21 -8.49 -13.03
CA SER A 450 11.10 -9.08 -12.02
C SER A 450 12.36 -9.76 -12.61
N PRO A 451 12.33 -10.43 -13.77
CA PRO A 451 13.56 -10.99 -14.36
C PRO A 451 14.64 -9.94 -14.65
N LEU A 452 14.23 -8.70 -14.95
CA LEU A 452 15.15 -7.59 -15.20
C LEU A 452 15.89 -7.15 -13.93
N ARG A 453 15.32 -7.42 -12.76
CA ARG A 453 15.90 -7.09 -11.46
C ARG A 453 17.04 -8.03 -11.08
N TYR A 454 16.93 -9.32 -11.41
CA TYR A 454 17.87 -10.36 -10.96
C TYR A 454 18.95 -10.73 -11.98
N GLY A 455 18.90 -10.18 -13.19
CA GLY A 455 19.80 -10.56 -14.29
C GLY A 455 19.51 -11.98 -14.81
N ALA A 456 19.90 -12.27 -16.03
CA ALA A 456 19.55 -13.52 -16.71
C ALA A 456 20.12 -14.80 -16.05
N GLY A 457 20.98 -14.69 -15.03
CA GLY A 457 21.65 -15.83 -14.38
C GLY A 457 20.94 -16.42 -13.17
N ARG A 458 19.87 -15.79 -12.65
CA ARG A 458 19.19 -16.23 -11.41
C ARG A 458 17.71 -16.51 -11.60
N ILE A 459 17.35 -17.13 -12.72
CA ILE A 459 15.96 -17.55 -12.97
C ILE A 459 15.44 -18.54 -11.91
N GLY A 460 16.35 -19.27 -11.24
CA GLY A 460 16.00 -20.20 -10.16
C GLY A 460 15.40 -19.56 -8.90
N ASP A 461 15.73 -18.29 -8.62
CA ASP A 461 15.19 -17.58 -7.44
C ASP A 461 13.80 -16.98 -7.70
N LEU A 462 13.38 -16.89 -8.96
CA LEU A 462 12.04 -16.43 -9.36
C LEU A 462 10.91 -17.37 -8.91
N PHE A 463 11.25 -18.64 -8.62
CA PHE A 463 10.28 -19.64 -8.16
C PHE A 463 10.30 -19.82 -6.65
N ARG A 464 10.76 -18.83 -5.88
CA ARG A 464 10.45 -18.77 -4.46
C ARG A 464 8.99 -18.38 -4.26
N ILE A 465 8.12 -19.17 -4.85
CA ILE A 465 6.72 -19.20 -4.46
C ILE A 465 6.70 -19.69 -3.01
N GLU A 466 6.04 -18.98 -2.13
CA GLU A 466 5.73 -19.48 -0.80
C GLU A 466 4.81 -20.69 -0.92
N GLY A 467 5.40 -21.82 -1.29
CA GLY A 467 4.76 -23.12 -1.25
C GLY A 467 4.83 -23.74 0.14
N PRO A 468 4.03 -24.75 0.43
CA PRO A 468 4.10 -25.45 1.70
C PRO A 468 5.52 -25.92 2.02
N PRO A 469 5.91 -26.04 3.31
CA PRO A 469 7.30 -26.25 3.74
C PRO A 469 8.03 -27.45 3.11
N GLY A 470 7.29 -28.43 2.62
CA GLY A 470 7.84 -29.60 1.92
C GLY A 470 8.47 -29.29 0.56
N LEU A 471 7.95 -28.33 -0.18
CA LEU A 471 8.48 -27.93 -1.49
C LEU A 471 9.79 -27.13 -1.38
N ARG A 472 9.98 -26.37 -0.29
CA ARG A 472 11.23 -25.62 -0.03
C ARG A 472 12.44 -26.54 0.12
N ARG A 473 12.26 -27.72 0.73
CA ARG A 473 13.35 -28.70 0.95
C ARG A 473 13.79 -29.39 -0.33
N ALA A 474 12.87 -29.64 -1.24
CA ALA A 474 13.18 -30.27 -2.54
C ALA A 474 13.95 -29.31 -3.46
N VAL A 475 13.54 -28.04 -3.55
CA VAL A 475 14.21 -27.04 -4.40
C VAL A 475 15.58 -26.63 -3.83
N GLY A 476 15.70 -26.50 -2.51
CA GLY A 476 16.97 -26.17 -1.84
C GLY A 476 18.07 -27.23 -2.02
N ARG A 477 17.70 -28.50 -2.25
CA ARG A 477 18.66 -29.56 -2.54
C ARG A 477 19.21 -29.52 -3.96
N VAL A 478 18.42 -29.08 -4.92
CA VAL A 478 18.84 -28.97 -6.33
C VAL A 478 19.80 -27.79 -6.54
N VAL A 479 19.62 -26.70 -5.80
CA VAL A 479 20.44 -25.47 -5.98
C VAL A 479 21.83 -25.59 -5.31
N ARG A 480 22.04 -26.52 -4.35
CA ARG A 480 23.34 -26.67 -3.68
C ARG A 480 24.40 -27.48 -4.45
N LEU A 481 24.11 -27.85 -5.69
CA LEU A 481 25.11 -28.48 -6.57
C LEU A 481 25.94 -27.45 -7.35
N GLN A 482 26.33 -26.34 -6.73
CA GLN A 482 27.33 -25.45 -7.34
C GLN A 482 28.73 -26.08 -7.17
N PRO A 483 29.52 -26.13 -8.23
CA PRO A 483 30.90 -26.61 -8.11
C PRO A 483 31.68 -25.65 -7.20
N ALA A 484 32.32 -26.21 -6.18
CA ALA A 484 33.24 -25.46 -5.34
C ALA A 484 34.29 -24.77 -6.24
N LYS A 485 34.50 -23.48 -6.07
CA LYS A 485 35.59 -22.76 -6.71
C LYS A 485 36.88 -23.54 -6.45
N SER A 486 37.50 -24.00 -7.50
CA SER A 486 38.79 -24.70 -7.45
C SER A 486 39.84 -23.76 -6.83
N GLN A 487 40.16 -23.98 -5.54
CA GLN A 487 41.46 -23.60 -5.03
C GLN A 487 42.44 -24.53 -5.72
N GLN A 488 43.32 -24.00 -6.53
CA GLN A 488 44.43 -24.76 -7.10
C GLN A 488 45.30 -25.32 -5.97
N PRO A 489 45.47 -26.64 -5.85
CA PRO A 489 46.48 -27.18 -4.97
C PRO A 489 47.81 -27.22 -5.72
N THR A 490 48.78 -26.48 -5.25
CA THR A 490 50.20 -26.73 -5.56
C THR A 490 50.63 -27.91 -4.74
N GLY A 491 50.84 -29.09 -5.36
CA GLY A 491 51.39 -30.24 -4.69
C GLY A 491 51.09 -31.56 -5.39
N THR A 492 52.14 -32.17 -5.87
CA THR A 492 52.26 -33.51 -6.48
C THR A 492 51.78 -34.61 -5.55
N GLY A 493 50.85 -35.44 -5.92
CA GLY A 493 50.46 -36.67 -5.24
C GLY A 493 49.17 -37.27 -5.78
N GLY A 494 49.28 -38.29 -6.58
CA GLY A 494 48.12 -38.93 -7.21
C GLY A 494 47.28 -39.73 -6.23
N GLN A 495 46.02 -39.45 -6.15
CA GLN A 495 45.00 -40.32 -5.54
C GLN A 495 43.88 -40.61 -6.55
N ARG A 496 43.72 -41.93 -6.78
CA ARG A 496 42.63 -42.49 -7.61
C ARG A 496 41.28 -42.32 -6.87
N TRP A 497 40.33 -41.73 -7.52
CA TRP A 497 38.94 -41.68 -7.06
C TRP A 497 38.18 -42.93 -7.53
N ARG A 498 37.52 -43.65 -6.60
CA ARG A 498 36.58 -44.74 -6.92
C ARG A 498 35.16 -44.18 -6.92
N UNK A 499 34.35 -44.23 -7.74
CA UNK A 499 33.30 -43.90 -7.82
C UNK A 499 32.62 -44.80 -7.18
N VAL A 500 32.03 -44.59 -6.36
CA VAL A 500 31.01 -45.39 -5.72
C VAL A 500 29.69 -45.11 -6.42
N ALA A 501 29.23 -46.05 -7.18
CA ALA A 501 27.88 -46.00 -7.78
C ALA A 501 26.85 -46.24 -6.68
N LEU A 502 25.96 -45.30 -6.49
CA LEU A 502 24.76 -45.48 -5.67
C LEU A 502 23.68 -46.13 -6.51
N GLU A 503 23.28 -47.34 -6.13
CA GLU A 503 22.17 -48.07 -6.73
C GLU A 503 20.84 -47.31 -6.53
N PRO A 504 19.92 -47.34 -7.48
CA PRO A 504 18.60 -46.70 -7.34
C PRO A 504 17.72 -47.55 -6.37
N THR A 505 17.29 -46.93 -5.29
CA THR A 505 16.30 -47.53 -4.37
C THR A 505 14.96 -47.64 -5.08
N THR A 506 14.40 -48.82 -5.18
CA THR A 506 13.10 -49.10 -5.78
C THR A 506 11.96 -48.58 -4.90
N ALA A 507 10.81 -48.29 -5.53
CA ALA A 507 9.68 -47.58 -4.94
C ALA A 507 8.91 -48.35 -3.84
N ASP A 508 9.36 -49.53 -3.43
CA ASP A 508 8.60 -50.42 -2.51
C ASP A 508 8.89 -50.23 -1.01
N ASP A 509 9.84 -49.36 -0.64
CA ASP A 509 10.22 -49.17 0.77
C ASP A 509 9.50 -48.05 1.53
N VAL A 510 8.43 -47.48 0.98
CA VAL A 510 7.78 -46.32 1.59
C VAL A 510 6.60 -46.68 2.51
N ASP A 511 6.11 -47.92 2.48
CA ASP A 511 4.83 -48.29 3.15
C ASP A 511 4.98 -48.97 4.53
N ALA A 512 6.15 -49.03 5.13
CA ALA A 512 6.37 -49.80 6.37
C ALA A 512 6.60 -48.98 7.66
N GLY A 513 6.13 -47.73 7.73
CA GLY A 513 6.50 -46.86 8.86
C GLY A 513 5.42 -46.04 9.58
N TYR A 514 4.13 -46.29 9.33
CA TYR A 514 3.11 -45.53 10.04
C TYR A 514 1.93 -46.39 10.52
N ARG A 515 2.18 -47.15 11.59
CA ARG A 515 1.11 -47.67 12.46
C ARG A 515 1.40 -47.21 13.88
N GLY A 516 0.91 -46.04 14.23
CA GLY A 516 0.89 -45.55 15.61
C GLY A 516 -0.56 -45.53 16.09
N ASP A 517 -0.80 -46.27 17.18
CA ASP A 517 -2.08 -46.41 17.83
C ASP A 517 -2.67 -45.09 18.33
N TRP A 518 -3.85 -44.73 17.82
CA TRP A 518 -4.66 -43.68 18.42
C TRP A 518 -5.71 -44.32 19.32
N PRO A 519 -5.84 -43.94 20.59
CA PRO A 519 -6.89 -44.49 21.45
C PRO A 519 -8.27 -43.94 21.01
N ALA A 520 -9.16 -44.88 20.77
CA ALA A 520 -10.57 -44.63 20.50
C ALA A 520 -11.31 -44.25 21.79
N THR A 521 -11.57 -42.95 22.01
CA THR A 521 -12.67 -42.55 22.91
C THR A 521 -13.16 -41.16 22.51
N CYS A 522 -14.32 -41.12 21.89
CA CYS A 522 -15.39 -40.16 22.13
C CYS A 522 -16.47 -40.34 21.06
N THR A 523 -17.36 -41.31 21.28
CA THR A 523 -18.70 -41.34 20.73
C THR A 523 -19.67 -40.81 21.78
N SER A 524 -20.41 -39.79 21.46
CA SER A 524 -21.82 -39.54 21.77
C SER A 524 -22.17 -38.12 21.37
N ALA A 525 -22.75 -37.88 20.25
CA ALA A 525 -24.17 -37.80 19.96
C ALA A 525 -24.85 -36.69 20.74
N THR A 526 -25.50 -35.81 20.12
CA THR A 526 -26.94 -35.58 20.36
C THR A 526 -27.47 -34.66 19.24
N GLU A 527 -28.39 -35.21 18.50
CA GLU A 527 -29.40 -34.48 17.72
C GLU A 527 -30.19 -33.53 18.63
N VAL A 528 -30.34 -32.26 18.25
CA VAL A 528 -31.51 -31.47 18.61
C VAL A 528 -31.89 -30.63 17.39
N ARG A 529 -33.21 -30.68 17.11
CA ARG A 529 -34.01 -30.07 16.04
C ARG A 529 -33.58 -28.66 15.57
#